data_4c95ba716f172352a12a7901b0d52243
#
_entry.id   4c95ba716f172352a12a7901b0d52243
#
_cell.length_a   1.000
_cell.length_b   1.000
_cell.length_c   1.000
_cell.angle_alpha   90.00
_cell.angle_beta   90.00
_cell.angle_gamma   90.00
#
_symmetry.space_group_name_H-M   'P 1'
#
loop_
_entity.id
_entity.type
_entity.pdbx_description
1 polymer ?
#
loop_
_entity_poly.entity_id
_entity_poly.type
_entity_poly.pdbx_seq_one_letter_code
_entity_poly.pdbx_strand_id
1 'polypeptide(L)'
;MNAGPLPSSRRRFLRALAASALPMWPRLASAQASTPITRAIPATGEVLPAVGVGSWITFNVPPDTGAAAALVPVLGTFFDRGGAMIDSSPMYGYSETIIGGMLRQVPHPRLFSATKIWTVGKALGQMQFERSLRLWGVPKLDLVHVHNLLDWETHLPTLKALKAAGHVRYIGVTTSEGAKHDEMERALKRERFDFVQLTYNFADRRVEERLLPLAAERGAAVVINRPFDGGRLFSAVRGQTLPAWTREFDCERWSQFFLKFIVSHPAVTCAIPATHQTEHMVENMVALYGRLPDARMRERMIQHMETL
;
A
#
# COMPACT_ATOMS: atom_id res chain seq x y z
N MET A 1 29.65 -97.01 3.82
CA MET A 1 28.40 -97.20 3.08
C MET A 1 27.75 -95.85 2.89
N ASN A 2 27.62 -95.45 1.66
CA ASN A 2 27.23 -94.13 1.21
C ASN A 2 25.77 -93.79 1.48
N ALA A 3 25.48 -92.59 1.96
CA ALA A 3 24.20 -92.00 1.85
C ALA A 3 24.37 -90.66 1.11
N GLY A 4 23.80 -90.62 -0.09
CA GLY A 4 23.89 -89.47 -0.99
C GLY A 4 23.02 -88.30 -0.60
N PRO A 5 23.19 -87.13 -1.25
CA PRO A 5 22.57 -85.87 -0.82
C PRO A 5 21.15 -85.68 -1.39
N LEU A 6 20.24 -85.12 -0.57
CA LEU A 6 18.88 -84.74 -0.95
C LEU A 6 18.83 -83.40 -1.71
N PRO A 7 17.85 -83.20 -2.63
CA PRO A 7 17.89 -82.15 -3.62
C PRO A 7 17.45 -80.80 -3.11
N SER A 8 18.08 -79.80 -3.69
CA SER A 8 17.93 -78.34 -3.53
C SER A 8 16.67 -77.77 -4.19
N SER A 9 15.49 -77.81 -3.55
CA SER A 9 14.29 -77.21 -4.13
C SER A 9 13.45 -76.33 -3.17
N ARG A 10 14.01 -75.97 -2.02
CA ARG A 10 13.28 -75.04 -1.07
C ARG A 10 13.90 -73.69 -0.85
N ARG A 11 14.82 -73.18 -1.68
CA ARG A 11 15.48 -71.91 -1.54
C ARG A 11 15.12 -70.88 -2.59
N ARG A 12 14.10 -71.06 -3.40
CA ARG A 12 13.69 -70.13 -4.49
C ARG A 12 12.34 -69.44 -4.30
N PHE A 13 11.65 -69.62 -3.19
CA PHE A 13 10.29 -69.07 -3.02
C PHE A 13 10.13 -67.92 -1.99
N LEU A 14 11.23 -67.36 -1.47
CA LEU A 14 11.17 -66.26 -0.51
C LEU A 14 11.95 -65.01 -0.97
N ARG A 15 12.00 -64.73 -2.26
CA ARG A 15 12.60 -63.46 -2.79
C ARG A 15 11.69 -62.64 -3.67
N ALA A 16 10.39 -62.70 -3.47
CA ALA A 16 9.45 -61.91 -4.28
C ALA A 16 8.30 -61.40 -3.41
N LEU A 17 8.54 -60.51 -2.43
CA LEU A 17 7.51 -59.65 -1.78
C LEU A 17 8.19 -58.68 -0.80
N ALA A 18 9.14 -57.89 -1.31
CA ALA A 18 9.64 -56.71 -0.67
C ALA A 18 9.70 -55.60 -1.69
N ALA A 19 8.57 -55.36 -2.40
CA ALA A 19 8.40 -54.21 -3.28
C ALA A 19 7.55 -53.17 -2.54
N SER A 20 8.25 -52.16 -2.01
CA SER A 20 7.91 -50.74 -2.01
C SER A 20 6.51 -50.38 -1.50
N ALA A 21 6.36 -50.28 -0.18
CA ALA A 21 5.53 -49.23 0.42
C ALA A 21 6.47 -48.09 0.84
N LEU A 22 6.86 -47.25 -0.10
CA LEU A 22 7.35 -45.90 0.23
C LEU A 22 6.17 -45.14 0.81
N PRO A 23 6.26 -44.56 2.03
CA PRO A 23 5.23 -43.70 2.53
C PRO A 23 5.20 -42.48 1.58
N MET A 24 4.10 -42.33 0.84
CA MET A 24 3.73 -41.04 0.23
C MET A 24 3.46 -40.08 1.39
N TRP A 25 4.49 -39.44 1.87
CA TRP A 25 4.28 -38.22 2.65
C TRP A 25 3.60 -37.21 1.74
N PRO A 26 2.43 -36.66 2.16
CA PRO A 26 1.86 -35.55 1.42
C PRO A 26 2.97 -34.51 1.38
N ARG A 27 3.41 -34.14 0.19
CA ARG A 27 4.17 -32.90 -0.02
C ARG A 27 3.27 -31.82 0.51
N LEU A 28 3.53 -31.35 1.73
CA LEU A 28 3.07 -30.05 2.17
C LEU A 28 3.57 -29.11 1.09
N ALA A 29 2.63 -28.66 0.22
CA ALA A 29 2.90 -27.60 -0.70
C ALA A 29 3.40 -26.46 0.20
N SER A 30 4.70 -26.21 0.15
CA SER A 30 5.28 -25.02 0.76
C SER A 30 4.49 -23.88 0.13
N ALA A 31 3.63 -23.23 0.91
CA ALA A 31 3.01 -21.99 0.51
C ALA A 31 4.17 -21.04 0.24
N GLN A 32 4.56 -20.92 -1.02
CA GLN A 32 5.54 -19.93 -1.43
C GLN A 32 4.99 -18.62 -0.91
N ALA A 33 5.70 -18.02 0.06
CA ALA A 33 5.38 -16.68 0.53
C ALA A 33 5.32 -15.79 -0.70
N SER A 34 4.11 -15.41 -1.09
CA SER A 34 3.90 -14.58 -2.29
C SER A 34 4.63 -13.27 -2.07
N THR A 35 5.48 -12.89 -3.02
CA THR A 35 6.21 -11.62 -2.96
C THR A 35 5.21 -10.46 -3.05
N PRO A 36 5.31 -9.45 -2.20
CA PRO A 36 4.42 -8.30 -2.27
C PRO A 36 4.57 -7.56 -3.59
N ILE A 37 3.45 -7.07 -4.11
CA ILE A 37 3.43 -6.21 -5.31
C ILE A 37 4.11 -4.90 -4.95
N THR A 38 5.17 -4.57 -5.68
CA THR A 38 5.94 -3.33 -5.51
C THR A 38 5.94 -2.50 -6.79
N ARG A 39 6.20 -1.20 -6.64
CA ARG A 39 6.38 -0.25 -7.74
C ARG A 39 7.64 0.56 -7.52
N ALA A 40 8.39 0.79 -8.57
CA ALA A 40 9.57 1.65 -8.50
C ALA A 40 9.16 3.12 -8.38
N ILE A 41 9.86 3.87 -7.55
CA ILE A 41 9.83 5.34 -7.53
C ILE A 41 10.67 5.79 -8.73
N PRO A 42 10.10 6.48 -9.74
CA PRO A 42 10.82 6.78 -10.99
C PRO A 42 12.10 7.57 -10.78
N ALA A 43 12.13 8.46 -9.78
CA ALA A 43 13.26 9.33 -9.49
C ALA A 43 14.52 8.58 -9.05
N THR A 44 14.41 7.38 -8.47
CA THR A 44 15.54 6.64 -7.85
C THR A 44 15.60 5.16 -8.19
N GLY A 45 14.49 4.57 -8.66
CA GLY A 45 14.36 3.12 -8.82
C GLY A 45 14.11 2.36 -7.52
N GLU A 46 14.05 3.04 -6.35
CA GLU A 46 13.67 2.42 -5.08
C GLU A 46 12.27 1.82 -5.18
N VAL A 47 12.09 0.61 -4.68
CA VAL A 47 10.80 -0.08 -4.75
C VAL A 47 9.96 0.17 -3.50
N LEU A 48 8.69 0.47 -3.71
CA LEU A 48 7.71 0.71 -2.66
C LEU A 48 6.54 -0.29 -2.78
N PRO A 49 6.07 -0.88 -1.66
CA PRO A 49 4.86 -1.69 -1.67
C PRO A 49 3.66 -0.90 -2.22
N ALA A 50 2.85 -1.54 -3.08
CA ALA A 50 1.76 -0.86 -3.77
C ALA A 50 0.57 -0.48 -2.86
N VAL A 51 0.54 -0.96 -1.61
CA VAL A 51 -0.45 -0.59 -0.59
C VAL A 51 0.27 -0.05 0.63
N GLY A 52 -0.05 1.17 1.00
CA GLY A 52 0.37 1.87 2.21
C GLY A 52 -0.78 2.04 3.19
N VAL A 53 -0.66 2.97 4.14
CA VAL A 53 -1.71 3.34 5.08
C VAL A 53 -1.84 4.85 5.20
N GLY A 54 -3.07 5.36 5.08
CA GLY A 54 -3.44 6.75 5.38
C GLY A 54 -3.91 6.88 6.83
N SER A 55 -3.74 8.05 7.41
CA SER A 55 -4.06 8.31 8.82
C SER A 55 -5.24 9.28 9.04
N TRP A 56 -5.77 9.89 7.98
CA TRP A 56 -6.84 10.88 8.08
C TRP A 56 -8.07 10.30 8.80
N ILE A 57 -8.57 11.00 9.81
CA ILE A 57 -9.68 10.61 10.71
C ILE A 57 -9.34 9.37 11.56
N THR A 58 -8.79 8.33 10.97
CA THR A 58 -8.63 7.01 11.62
C THR A 58 -7.60 6.99 12.74
N PHE A 59 -6.56 7.84 12.67
CA PHE A 59 -5.53 7.97 13.70
C PHE A 59 -5.67 9.28 14.51
N ASN A 60 -6.71 10.07 14.26
CA ASN A 60 -6.98 11.28 15.02
C ASN A 60 -7.76 10.95 16.30
N VAL A 61 -7.07 10.34 17.25
CA VAL A 61 -7.59 10.01 18.58
C VAL A 61 -6.72 10.68 19.65
N PRO A 62 -7.28 11.05 20.82
CA PRO A 62 -6.46 11.62 21.89
C PRO A 62 -5.35 10.66 22.32
N PRO A 63 -4.10 11.16 22.52
CA PRO A 63 -3.01 10.33 23.06
C PRO A 63 -3.36 9.75 24.43
N ASP A 64 -2.66 8.69 24.84
CA ASP A 64 -2.79 8.03 26.14
C ASP A 64 -4.21 7.51 26.45
N THR A 65 -4.96 7.15 25.43
CA THR A 65 -6.31 6.57 25.53
C THR A 65 -6.34 5.11 25.04
N GLY A 66 -7.38 4.37 25.44
CA GLY A 66 -7.63 3.03 24.91
C GLY A 66 -7.78 3.02 23.38
N ALA A 67 -8.32 4.09 22.80
CA ALA A 67 -8.42 4.24 21.34
C ALA A 67 -7.04 4.35 20.68
N ALA A 68 -6.09 5.06 21.28
CA ALA A 68 -4.71 5.14 20.81
C ALA A 68 -4.00 3.79 20.96
N ALA A 69 -4.18 3.10 22.09
CA ALA A 69 -3.62 1.77 22.30
C ALA A 69 -4.14 0.73 21.29
N ALA A 70 -5.42 0.82 20.90
CA ALA A 70 -6.04 -0.07 19.91
C ALA A 70 -5.45 0.08 18.49
N LEU A 71 -4.76 1.17 18.18
CA LEU A 71 -4.10 1.39 16.89
C LEU A 71 -2.73 0.69 16.78
N VAL A 72 -2.10 0.33 17.90
CA VAL A 72 -0.79 -0.35 17.91
C VAL A 72 -0.84 -1.67 17.11
N PRO A 73 -1.79 -2.61 17.37
CA PRO A 73 -1.89 -3.83 16.58
C PRO A 73 -2.27 -3.58 15.12
N VAL A 74 -2.99 -2.50 14.79
CA VAL A 74 -3.29 -2.11 13.41
C VAL A 74 -2.00 -1.82 12.65
N LEU A 75 -1.11 -1.01 13.25
CA LEU A 75 0.17 -0.67 12.64
C LEU A 75 1.15 -1.86 12.63
N GLY A 76 1.15 -2.70 13.67
CA GLY A 76 1.91 -3.96 13.69
C GLY A 76 1.53 -4.87 12.53
N THR A 77 0.23 -5.12 12.35
CA THR A 77 -0.32 -5.89 11.22
C THR A 77 0.08 -5.32 9.86
N PHE A 78 0.09 -3.98 9.73
CA PHE A 78 0.52 -3.32 8.50
C PHE A 78 1.96 -3.68 8.11
N PHE A 79 2.91 -3.56 9.05
CA PHE A 79 4.32 -3.87 8.78
C PHE A 79 4.58 -5.36 8.62
N ASP A 80 3.96 -6.21 9.45
CA ASP A 80 4.08 -7.67 9.38
C ASP A 80 3.61 -8.22 8.03
N ARG A 81 2.64 -7.53 7.41
CA ARG A 81 2.10 -7.88 6.09
C ARG A 81 2.78 -7.13 4.94
N GLY A 82 3.98 -6.60 5.15
CA GLY A 82 4.81 -6.04 4.09
C GLY A 82 4.55 -4.58 3.74
N GLY A 83 3.77 -3.85 4.54
CA GLY A 83 3.58 -2.42 4.39
C GLY A 83 4.85 -1.61 4.66
N ALA A 84 4.91 -0.41 4.08
CA ALA A 84 6.02 0.52 4.28
C ALA A 84 5.56 1.98 4.42
N MET A 85 4.78 2.51 3.48
CA MET A 85 4.37 3.90 3.46
C MET A 85 3.25 4.18 4.46
N ILE A 86 3.50 5.10 5.41
CA ILE A 86 2.47 5.73 6.24
C ILE A 86 2.34 7.17 5.77
N ASP A 87 1.12 7.60 5.43
CA ASP A 87 0.81 8.98 5.01
C ASP A 87 0.00 9.72 6.08
N SER A 88 0.49 10.87 6.50
CA SER A 88 -0.17 11.75 7.44
C SER A 88 -0.14 13.21 7.00
N SER A 89 -0.59 14.12 7.88
CA SER A 89 -0.54 15.57 7.68
C SER A 89 -0.67 16.30 9.02
N PRO A 90 -0.04 17.46 9.18
CA PRO A 90 -0.24 18.33 10.35
C PRO A 90 -1.69 18.75 10.59
N MET A 91 -2.53 18.76 9.54
CA MET A 91 -3.96 19.08 9.68
C MET A 91 -4.81 17.93 10.23
N TYR A 92 -4.25 16.73 10.44
CA TYR A 92 -5.01 15.55 10.88
C TYR A 92 -5.04 15.40 12.41
N GLY A 93 -5.06 16.53 13.13
CA GLY A 93 -5.18 16.56 14.59
C GLY A 93 -4.02 15.84 15.28
N TYR A 94 -4.32 14.77 16.02
CA TYR A 94 -3.34 13.98 16.75
C TYR A 94 -2.60 12.94 15.93
N SER A 95 -2.95 12.73 14.66
CA SER A 95 -2.45 11.59 13.86
C SER A 95 -0.93 11.45 13.86
N GLU A 96 -0.16 12.55 13.70
CA GLU A 96 1.30 12.48 13.73
C GLU A 96 1.86 12.11 15.11
N THR A 97 1.24 12.60 16.18
CA THR A 97 1.59 12.25 17.57
C THR A 97 1.34 10.75 17.82
N ILE A 98 0.20 10.27 17.37
CA ILE A 98 -0.19 8.85 17.47
C ILE A 98 0.77 7.96 16.69
N ILE A 99 1.10 8.33 15.45
CA ILE A 99 2.08 7.58 14.63
C ILE A 99 3.42 7.48 15.36
N GLY A 100 3.98 8.58 15.85
CA GLY A 100 5.25 8.55 16.58
C GLY A 100 5.17 7.72 17.86
N GLY A 101 4.02 7.73 18.56
CA GLY A 101 3.75 6.86 19.72
C GLY A 101 3.76 5.37 19.36
N MET A 102 3.12 5.00 18.27
CA MET A 102 3.07 3.62 17.78
C MET A 102 4.42 3.13 17.24
N LEU A 103 5.17 3.97 16.51
CA LEU A 103 6.49 3.63 15.97
C LEU A 103 7.49 3.27 17.07
N ARG A 104 7.35 3.79 18.30
CA ARG A 104 8.18 3.38 19.45
C ARG A 104 7.84 1.99 19.99
N GLN A 105 6.71 1.41 19.62
CA GLN A 105 6.20 0.15 20.13
C GLN A 105 6.20 -0.98 19.09
N VAL A 106 6.25 -0.65 17.79
CA VAL A 106 6.13 -1.59 16.68
C VAL A 106 7.43 -1.62 15.88
N PRO A 107 8.02 -2.80 15.60
CA PRO A 107 9.14 -2.91 14.67
C PRO A 107 8.76 -2.42 13.27
N HIS A 108 9.58 -1.53 12.69
CA HIS A 108 9.28 -0.89 11.42
C HIS A 108 10.51 -0.74 10.49
N PRO A 109 11.22 -1.84 10.15
CA PRO A 109 12.50 -1.78 9.44
C PRO A 109 12.40 -1.20 8.03
N ARG A 110 11.20 -1.11 7.47
CA ARG A 110 10.92 -0.62 6.12
C ARG A 110 10.02 0.62 6.12
N LEU A 111 9.99 1.37 7.22
CA LEU A 111 9.17 2.59 7.29
C LEU A 111 9.52 3.55 6.15
N PHE A 112 8.49 3.97 5.41
CA PHE A 112 8.50 5.09 4.48
C PHE A 112 7.55 6.17 5.03
N SER A 113 8.12 7.18 5.67
CA SER A 113 7.38 8.23 6.37
C SER A 113 6.98 9.33 5.39
N ALA A 114 5.66 9.58 5.24
CA ALA A 114 5.13 10.62 4.38
C ALA A 114 4.23 11.59 5.17
N THR A 115 4.52 12.88 5.07
CA THR A 115 3.69 13.94 5.65
C THR A 115 3.56 15.13 4.71
N LYS A 116 2.98 16.24 5.20
CA LYS A 116 2.63 17.38 4.35
C LYS A 116 2.97 18.71 5.04
N ILE A 117 3.06 19.77 4.24
CA ILE A 117 2.97 21.17 4.71
C ILE A 117 1.56 21.67 4.37
N TRP A 118 0.86 22.21 5.37
CA TRP A 118 -0.48 22.77 5.20
C TRP A 118 -0.59 24.10 5.95
N THR A 119 -0.01 25.12 5.38
CA THR A 119 -0.03 26.50 5.88
C THR A 119 0.39 27.44 4.75
N VAL A 120 0.31 28.73 4.96
CA VAL A 120 0.83 29.76 4.06
C VAL A 120 2.14 30.35 4.62
N GLY A 121 3.04 30.77 3.75
CA GLY A 121 4.27 31.45 4.10
C GLY A 121 5.42 30.51 4.53
N LYS A 122 6.62 30.86 4.08
CA LYS A 122 7.84 30.07 4.23
C LYS A 122 8.14 29.70 5.68
N ALA A 123 8.11 30.67 6.61
CA ALA A 123 8.51 30.45 8.01
C ALA A 123 7.56 29.46 8.72
N LEU A 124 6.24 29.59 8.52
CA LEU A 124 5.26 28.66 9.11
C LEU A 124 5.38 27.27 8.49
N GLY A 125 5.64 27.15 7.19
CA GLY A 125 5.91 25.87 6.54
C GLY A 125 7.11 25.15 7.12
N GLN A 126 8.20 25.86 7.36
CA GLN A 126 9.40 25.30 8.01
C GLN A 126 9.12 24.87 9.45
N MET A 127 8.44 25.68 10.25
CA MET A 127 8.04 25.31 11.62
C MET A 127 7.14 24.06 11.63
N GLN A 128 6.22 23.96 10.68
CA GLN A 128 5.33 22.80 10.56
C GLN A 128 6.11 21.52 10.22
N PHE A 129 7.06 21.60 9.27
CA PHE A 129 7.98 20.50 8.95
C PHE A 129 8.78 20.02 10.17
N GLU A 130 9.41 20.95 10.91
CA GLU A 130 10.20 20.63 12.10
C GLU A 130 9.34 20.01 13.21
N ARG A 131 8.08 20.48 13.36
CA ARG A 131 7.13 19.87 14.30
C ARG A 131 6.79 18.44 13.89
N SER A 132 6.48 18.20 12.61
CA SER A 132 6.19 16.85 12.11
C SER A 132 7.36 15.90 12.36
N LEU A 133 8.59 16.31 12.06
CA LEU A 133 9.80 15.52 12.32
C LEU A 133 9.91 15.10 13.80
N ARG A 134 9.67 16.04 14.72
CA ARG A 134 9.67 15.74 16.17
C ARG A 134 8.54 14.80 16.59
N LEU A 135 7.33 14.99 16.06
CA LEU A 135 6.16 14.17 16.41
C LEU A 135 6.33 12.72 15.93
N TRP A 136 6.86 12.53 14.73
CA TRP A 136 7.16 11.20 14.19
C TRP A 136 8.32 10.51 14.94
N GLY A 137 9.24 11.27 15.52
CA GLY A 137 10.41 10.73 16.21
C GLY A 137 11.42 10.06 15.30
N VAL A 138 11.50 10.50 14.04
CA VAL A 138 12.40 9.97 13.00
C VAL A 138 13.52 10.98 12.69
N PRO A 139 14.72 10.54 12.27
CA PRO A 139 15.83 11.45 11.98
C PRO A 139 15.63 12.27 10.69
N LYS A 140 14.79 11.79 9.78
CA LYS A 140 14.39 12.43 8.53
C LYS A 140 13.03 11.91 8.08
N LEU A 141 12.36 12.67 7.25
CA LEU A 141 11.13 12.24 6.58
C LEU A 141 11.46 11.72 5.17
N ASP A 142 10.80 10.65 4.75
CA ASP A 142 11.00 10.13 3.41
C ASP A 142 10.33 11.00 2.37
N LEU A 143 9.11 11.46 2.62
CA LEU A 143 8.35 12.26 1.68
C LEU A 143 7.63 13.41 2.37
N VAL A 144 7.76 14.61 1.80
CA VAL A 144 6.98 15.77 2.23
C VAL A 144 6.26 16.37 1.02
N HIS A 145 4.93 16.42 1.11
CA HIS A 145 4.10 17.08 0.11
C HIS A 145 3.70 18.50 0.52
N VAL A 146 3.40 19.35 -0.45
CA VAL A 146 2.52 20.51 -0.21
C VAL A 146 1.07 20.07 -0.32
N HIS A 147 0.32 20.20 0.78
CA HIS A 147 -1.04 19.69 0.91
C HIS A 147 -2.04 20.56 0.12
N ASN A 148 -2.79 19.91 -0.78
CA ASN A 148 -3.81 20.55 -1.61
C ASN A 148 -3.31 21.79 -2.38
N LEU A 149 -2.02 21.76 -2.78
CA LEU A 149 -1.35 22.87 -3.49
C LEU A 149 -1.39 24.20 -2.73
N LEU A 150 -1.60 24.18 -1.41
CA LEU A 150 -1.70 25.41 -0.61
C LEU A 150 -0.35 26.12 -0.58
N ASP A 151 -0.27 27.28 -1.23
CA ASP A 151 0.95 28.11 -1.30
C ASP A 151 2.20 27.34 -1.79
N TRP A 152 2.00 26.40 -2.71
CA TRP A 152 3.05 25.47 -3.15
C TRP A 152 4.28 26.16 -3.76
N GLU A 153 4.09 27.30 -4.45
CA GLU A 153 5.19 28.06 -5.03
C GLU A 153 6.14 28.64 -3.96
N THR A 154 5.57 29.09 -2.83
CA THR A 154 6.35 29.57 -1.67
C THR A 154 7.06 28.42 -0.94
N HIS A 155 6.42 27.24 -0.85
CA HIS A 155 7.00 26.10 -0.12
C HIS A 155 8.02 25.30 -0.91
N LEU A 156 7.90 25.25 -2.24
CA LEU A 156 8.77 24.41 -3.08
C LEU A 156 10.28 24.72 -2.94
N PRO A 157 10.73 25.99 -2.93
CA PRO A 157 12.15 26.28 -2.68
C PRO A 157 12.65 25.75 -1.34
N THR A 158 11.84 25.85 -0.29
CA THR A 158 12.17 25.31 1.05
C THR A 158 12.27 23.79 1.03
N LEU A 159 11.32 23.11 0.39
CA LEU A 159 11.35 21.66 0.26
C LEU A 159 12.57 21.17 -0.55
N LYS A 160 12.92 21.87 -1.64
CA LYS A 160 14.14 21.60 -2.42
C LYS A 160 15.40 21.75 -1.56
N ALA A 161 15.49 22.77 -0.73
CA ALA A 161 16.60 23.00 0.19
C ALA A 161 16.69 21.89 1.27
N LEU A 162 15.56 21.51 1.87
CA LEU A 162 15.50 20.40 2.84
C LEU A 162 15.90 19.07 2.22
N LYS A 163 15.53 18.81 0.96
CA LYS A 163 15.94 17.64 0.20
C LYS A 163 17.45 17.66 -0.06
N ALA A 164 18.00 18.78 -0.50
CA ALA A 164 19.43 18.93 -0.74
C ALA A 164 20.27 18.76 0.55
N ALA A 165 19.73 19.18 1.69
CA ALA A 165 20.36 18.99 3.01
C ALA A 165 20.17 17.57 3.59
N GLY A 166 19.41 16.68 2.94
CA GLY A 166 19.18 15.31 3.38
C GLY A 166 18.14 15.15 4.50
N HIS A 167 17.42 16.20 4.86
CA HIS A 167 16.33 16.13 5.85
C HIS A 167 15.05 15.52 5.29
N VAL A 168 14.87 15.54 3.97
CA VAL A 168 13.78 14.94 3.23
C VAL A 168 14.37 14.16 2.05
N ARG A 169 13.83 12.97 1.75
CA ARG A 169 14.30 12.18 0.59
C ARG A 169 13.57 12.54 -0.69
N TYR A 170 12.26 12.75 -0.60
CA TYR A 170 11.37 13.01 -1.71
C TYR A 170 10.43 14.19 -1.41
N ILE A 171 10.09 14.94 -2.45
CA ILE A 171 9.16 16.07 -2.36
C ILE A 171 8.02 15.92 -3.35
N GLY A 172 6.83 16.43 -3.00
CA GLY A 172 5.66 16.30 -3.85
C GLY A 172 4.58 17.32 -3.56
N VAL A 173 3.46 17.16 -4.25
CA VAL A 173 2.24 17.96 -4.11
C VAL A 173 1.03 17.03 -4.05
N THR A 174 -0.06 17.52 -3.43
CA THR A 174 -1.29 16.73 -3.34
C THR A 174 -2.51 17.52 -3.78
N THR A 175 -3.53 16.78 -4.22
CA THR A 175 -4.93 17.20 -4.21
C THR A 175 -5.79 16.15 -3.55
N SER A 176 -7.03 16.50 -3.20
CA SER A 176 -8.02 15.55 -2.68
C SER A 176 -9.42 15.87 -3.23
N GLU A 177 -10.31 14.90 -3.16
CA GLU A 177 -11.73 15.03 -3.54
C GLU A 177 -11.94 15.45 -5.01
N GLY A 178 -11.00 15.09 -5.89
CA GLY A 178 -11.05 15.44 -7.30
C GLY A 178 -11.00 16.94 -7.57
N ALA A 179 -10.49 17.73 -6.61
CA ALA A 179 -10.37 19.18 -6.73
C ALA A 179 -9.04 19.59 -7.35
N LYS A 180 -8.98 20.82 -7.87
CA LYS A 180 -7.76 21.49 -8.33
C LYS A 180 -6.97 20.75 -9.43
N HIS A 181 -7.62 19.95 -10.27
CA HIS A 181 -6.92 19.19 -11.33
C HIS A 181 -6.16 20.10 -12.29
N ASP A 182 -6.73 21.25 -12.69
CA ASP A 182 -6.06 22.20 -13.59
C ASP A 182 -4.85 22.88 -12.92
N GLU A 183 -4.91 23.14 -11.62
CA GLU A 183 -3.77 23.67 -10.86
C GLU A 183 -2.68 22.61 -10.72
N MET A 184 -3.04 21.37 -10.43
CA MET A 184 -2.12 20.22 -10.38
C MET A 184 -1.43 20.01 -11.72
N GLU A 185 -2.18 20.07 -12.83
CA GLU A 185 -1.63 19.93 -14.17
C GLU A 185 -0.60 21.02 -14.47
N ARG A 186 -0.93 22.29 -14.13
CA ARG A 186 0.01 23.41 -14.27
C ARG A 186 1.26 23.24 -13.43
N ALA A 187 1.12 22.79 -12.18
CA ALA A 187 2.25 22.54 -11.30
C ALA A 187 3.17 21.44 -11.85
N LEU A 188 2.61 20.32 -12.31
CA LEU A 188 3.36 19.20 -12.91
C LEU A 188 4.06 19.58 -14.23
N LYS A 189 3.44 20.44 -15.04
CA LYS A 189 4.06 20.95 -16.29
C LYS A 189 5.23 21.89 -16.00
N ARG A 190 5.12 22.71 -14.97
CA ARG A 190 6.09 23.76 -14.62
C ARG A 190 7.28 23.23 -13.83
N GLU A 191 7.04 22.30 -12.89
CA GLU A 191 8.04 21.82 -11.93
C GLU A 191 8.17 20.30 -11.98
N ARG A 192 9.31 19.79 -11.51
CA ARG A 192 9.52 18.35 -11.28
C ARG A 192 9.30 18.04 -9.82
N PHE A 193 8.37 17.13 -9.57
CA PHE A 193 8.13 16.54 -8.26
C PHE A 193 8.50 15.06 -8.29
N ASP A 194 8.99 14.53 -7.17
CA ASP A 194 9.24 13.10 -7.06
C ASP A 194 7.94 12.32 -6.91
N PHE A 195 6.95 12.94 -6.25
CA PHE A 195 5.64 12.36 -5.97
C PHE A 195 4.50 13.32 -6.27
N VAL A 196 3.38 12.76 -6.67
CA VAL A 196 2.09 13.42 -6.70
C VAL A 196 1.05 12.56 -5.99
N GLN A 197 0.18 13.18 -5.16
CA GLN A 197 -0.90 12.45 -4.50
C GLN A 197 -2.24 12.92 -5.03
N LEU A 198 -3.08 11.97 -5.49
CA LEU A 198 -4.33 12.22 -6.19
C LEU A 198 -5.46 11.36 -5.62
N THR A 199 -6.70 11.83 -5.72
CA THR A 199 -7.88 10.99 -5.52
C THR A 199 -8.11 10.15 -6.77
N TYR A 200 -8.25 8.83 -6.57
CA TYR A 200 -8.58 7.89 -7.63
C TYR A 200 -9.30 6.67 -7.06
N ASN A 201 -10.48 6.39 -7.55
CA ASN A 201 -11.30 5.25 -7.16
C ASN A 201 -12.43 5.03 -8.18
N PHE A 202 -13.33 4.08 -7.97
CA PHE A 202 -14.43 3.81 -8.90
C PHE A 202 -15.40 4.98 -9.08
N ALA A 203 -15.61 5.82 -8.05
CA ALA A 203 -16.50 6.98 -8.14
C ALA A 203 -15.83 8.20 -8.77
N ASP A 204 -14.50 8.28 -8.74
CA ASP A 204 -13.74 9.39 -9.34
C ASP A 204 -12.52 8.87 -10.10
N ARG A 205 -12.69 8.73 -11.42
CA ARG A 205 -11.66 8.26 -12.37
C ARG A 205 -11.09 9.37 -13.25
N ARG A 206 -11.47 10.63 -13.04
CA ARG A 206 -11.08 11.76 -13.90
C ARG A 206 -9.57 11.95 -14.04
N VAL A 207 -8.78 11.49 -13.08
CA VAL A 207 -7.30 11.54 -13.15
C VAL A 207 -6.72 10.65 -14.26
N GLU A 208 -7.45 9.63 -14.72
CA GLU A 208 -7.03 8.74 -15.84
C GLU A 208 -6.87 9.51 -17.14
N GLU A 209 -7.65 10.57 -17.36
CA GLU A 209 -7.69 11.32 -18.62
C GLU A 209 -6.40 12.15 -18.82
N ARG A 210 -5.90 12.81 -17.76
CA ARG A 210 -4.79 13.76 -17.86
C ARG A 210 -3.70 13.60 -16.81
N LEU A 211 -4.04 13.50 -15.53
CA LEU A 211 -3.05 13.60 -14.44
C LEU A 211 -2.20 12.36 -14.28
N LEU A 212 -2.77 11.16 -14.44
CA LEU A 212 -1.98 9.92 -14.38
C LEU A 212 -1.02 9.80 -15.57
N PRO A 213 -1.42 10.05 -16.84
CA PRO A 213 -0.50 10.11 -17.96
C PRO A 213 0.61 11.16 -17.78
N LEU A 214 0.26 12.37 -17.34
CA LEU A 214 1.21 13.45 -17.11
C LEU A 214 2.21 13.12 -15.98
N ALA A 215 1.75 12.53 -14.89
CA ALA A 215 2.62 12.10 -13.81
C ALA A 215 3.65 11.06 -14.30
N ALA A 216 3.22 10.09 -15.11
CA ALA A 216 4.10 9.11 -15.72
C ALA A 216 5.12 9.75 -16.67
N GLU A 217 4.68 10.67 -17.55
CA GLU A 217 5.55 11.44 -18.46
C GLU A 217 6.60 12.25 -17.67
N ARG A 218 6.19 12.86 -16.57
CA ARG A 218 7.08 13.68 -15.73
C ARG A 218 7.97 12.86 -14.80
N GLY A 219 7.80 11.53 -14.75
CA GLY A 219 8.57 10.63 -13.89
C GLY A 219 8.24 10.81 -12.40
N ALA A 220 7.01 11.22 -12.07
CA ALA A 220 6.54 11.34 -10.70
C ALA A 220 5.87 10.04 -10.24
N ALA A 221 6.21 9.57 -9.04
CA ALA A 221 5.49 8.48 -8.38
C ALA A 221 4.09 8.96 -7.95
N VAL A 222 3.08 8.09 -8.12
CA VAL A 222 1.68 8.45 -7.82
C VAL A 222 1.19 7.73 -6.58
N VAL A 223 0.80 8.50 -5.57
CA VAL A 223 0.10 8.02 -4.38
C VAL A 223 -1.39 8.31 -4.52
N ILE A 224 -2.22 7.29 -4.25
CA ILE A 224 -3.67 7.42 -4.34
C ILE A 224 -4.27 7.55 -2.95
N ASN A 225 -4.87 8.71 -2.67
CA ASN A 225 -5.71 8.95 -1.51
C ASN A 225 -7.18 8.60 -1.80
N ARG A 226 -8.00 8.50 -0.73
CA ARG A 226 -9.44 8.18 -0.80
C ARG A 226 -9.78 6.95 -1.68
N PRO A 227 -9.05 5.84 -1.58
CA PRO A 227 -9.27 4.67 -2.44
C PRO A 227 -10.68 4.07 -2.29
N PHE A 228 -11.33 4.32 -1.15
CA PHE A 228 -12.70 3.87 -0.84
C PHE A 228 -13.73 5.00 -0.85
N ASP A 229 -13.38 6.15 -1.41
CA ASP A 229 -14.25 7.34 -1.46
C ASP A 229 -14.85 7.74 -0.08
N GLY A 230 -14.00 7.74 0.95
CA GLY A 230 -14.44 8.01 2.33
C GLY A 230 -15.40 6.95 2.90
N GLY A 231 -15.41 5.76 2.34
CA GLY A 231 -16.27 4.64 2.73
C GLY A 231 -17.55 4.53 1.89
N ARG A 232 -17.86 5.49 1.01
CA ARG A 232 -19.09 5.47 0.19
C ARG A 232 -19.16 4.26 -0.74
N LEU A 233 -18.02 3.78 -1.26
CA LEU A 233 -17.98 2.58 -2.08
C LEU A 233 -18.49 1.32 -1.33
N PHE A 234 -18.20 1.19 -0.04
CA PHE A 234 -18.75 0.07 0.75
C PHE A 234 -20.26 0.19 0.95
N SER A 235 -20.78 1.42 1.01
CA SER A 235 -22.23 1.63 1.09
C SER A 235 -22.92 1.27 -0.23
N ALA A 236 -22.28 1.55 -1.37
CA ALA A 236 -22.81 1.20 -2.69
C ALA A 236 -22.93 -0.33 -2.89
N VAL A 237 -21.97 -1.10 -2.36
CA VAL A 237 -21.94 -2.57 -2.51
C VAL A 237 -22.56 -3.31 -1.33
N ARG A 238 -23.27 -2.63 -0.45
CA ARG A 238 -23.87 -3.26 0.74
C ARG A 238 -24.89 -4.33 0.35
N GLY A 239 -24.70 -5.54 0.88
CA GLY A 239 -25.54 -6.68 0.55
C GLY A 239 -25.24 -7.35 -0.79
N GLN A 240 -24.31 -6.80 -1.57
CA GLN A 240 -23.88 -7.39 -2.83
C GLN A 240 -22.79 -8.44 -2.62
N THR A 241 -22.88 -9.51 -3.39
CA THR A 241 -21.86 -10.57 -3.41
C THR A 241 -20.83 -10.26 -4.50
N LEU A 242 -19.55 -10.46 -4.21
CA LEU A 242 -18.52 -10.38 -5.23
C LEU A 242 -18.77 -11.37 -6.36
N PRO A 243 -18.64 -10.96 -7.63
CA PRO A 243 -18.76 -11.86 -8.77
C PRO A 243 -17.72 -12.99 -8.73
N ALA A 244 -18.09 -14.19 -9.15
CA ALA A 244 -17.20 -15.36 -9.11
C ALA A 244 -15.89 -15.17 -9.89
N TRP A 245 -15.89 -14.34 -10.94
CA TRP A 245 -14.70 -14.05 -11.76
C TRP A 245 -13.63 -13.23 -11.04
N THR A 246 -13.92 -12.64 -9.87
CA THR A 246 -12.90 -11.92 -9.08
C THR A 246 -11.79 -12.83 -8.58
N ARG A 247 -12.05 -14.15 -8.52
CA ARG A 247 -11.04 -15.18 -8.22
C ARG A 247 -9.95 -15.28 -9.27
N GLU A 248 -10.18 -14.80 -10.49
CA GLU A 248 -9.18 -14.78 -11.56
C GLU A 248 -7.97 -13.90 -11.22
N PHE A 249 -8.14 -12.93 -10.31
CA PHE A 249 -7.08 -12.08 -9.78
C PHE A 249 -6.98 -12.13 -8.25
N ASP A 250 -7.28 -13.27 -7.65
CA ASP A 250 -7.12 -13.55 -6.21
C ASP A 250 -7.80 -12.51 -5.31
N CYS A 251 -9.09 -12.23 -5.58
CA CYS A 251 -9.89 -11.23 -4.87
C CYS A 251 -11.13 -11.86 -4.24
N GLU A 252 -11.25 -11.73 -2.91
CA GLU A 252 -12.30 -12.37 -2.10
C GLU A 252 -13.14 -11.36 -1.29
N ARG A 253 -12.73 -10.09 -1.27
CA ARG A 253 -13.39 -9.03 -0.50
C ARG A 253 -13.51 -7.74 -1.33
N TRP A 254 -14.51 -6.92 -1.05
CA TRP A 254 -14.72 -5.64 -1.73
C TRP A 254 -13.55 -4.67 -1.52
N SER A 255 -12.93 -4.66 -0.33
CA SER A 255 -11.73 -3.85 -0.10
C SER A 255 -10.59 -4.21 -1.06
N GLN A 256 -10.37 -5.52 -1.30
CA GLN A 256 -9.38 -6.01 -2.26
C GLN A 256 -9.77 -5.68 -3.70
N PHE A 257 -11.05 -5.77 -4.04
CA PHE A 257 -11.57 -5.39 -5.35
C PHE A 257 -11.23 -3.93 -5.67
N PHE A 258 -11.54 -3.03 -4.75
CA PHE A 258 -11.27 -1.61 -4.92
C PHE A 258 -9.75 -1.31 -4.98
N LEU A 259 -8.97 -1.90 -4.09
CA LEU A 259 -7.52 -1.66 -4.07
C LEU A 259 -6.81 -2.26 -5.28
N LYS A 260 -7.14 -3.51 -5.68
CA LYS A 260 -6.53 -4.14 -6.86
C LYS A 260 -6.86 -3.41 -8.15
N PHE A 261 -8.05 -2.85 -8.28
CA PHE A 261 -8.38 -1.94 -9.37
C PHE A 261 -7.41 -0.75 -9.44
N ILE A 262 -7.18 -0.09 -8.31
CA ILE A 262 -6.30 1.09 -8.24
C ILE A 262 -4.85 0.72 -8.51
N VAL A 263 -4.29 -0.26 -7.79
CA VAL A 263 -2.86 -0.59 -7.86
C VAL A 263 -2.49 -1.36 -9.14
N SER A 264 -3.47 -1.83 -9.90
CA SER A 264 -3.25 -2.41 -11.24
C SER A 264 -3.04 -1.35 -12.32
N HIS A 265 -3.39 -0.09 -12.08
CA HIS A 265 -3.11 0.97 -13.04
C HIS A 265 -1.60 1.23 -13.13
N PRO A 266 -0.98 1.19 -14.33
CA PRO A 266 0.48 1.21 -14.48
C PRO A 266 1.15 2.49 -13.94
N ALA A 267 0.45 3.63 -13.93
CA ALA A 267 0.97 4.88 -13.41
C ALA A 267 0.86 4.99 -11.87
N VAL A 268 0.15 4.08 -11.18
CA VAL A 268 -0.03 4.14 -9.73
C VAL A 268 1.12 3.45 -9.02
N THR A 269 1.74 4.15 -8.08
CA THR A 269 2.83 3.63 -7.23
C THR A 269 2.28 3.01 -5.96
N CYS A 270 1.40 3.71 -5.22
CA CYS A 270 0.90 3.26 -3.93
C CYS A 270 -0.50 3.80 -3.66
N ALA A 271 -1.41 2.95 -3.15
CA ALA A 271 -2.69 3.37 -2.60
C ALA A 271 -2.64 3.39 -1.08
N ILE A 272 -3.24 4.42 -0.44
CA ILE A 272 -3.18 4.62 1.02
C ILE A 272 -4.57 4.54 1.66
N PRO A 273 -5.19 3.33 1.74
CA PRO A 273 -6.41 3.16 2.51
C PRO A 273 -6.19 3.50 3.98
N ALA A 274 -7.23 4.02 4.66
CA ALA A 274 -7.19 4.33 6.08
C ALA A 274 -8.13 3.40 6.85
N THR A 275 -7.67 2.87 7.99
CA THR A 275 -8.49 2.08 8.91
C THR A 275 -7.94 2.15 10.33
N HIS A 276 -8.83 1.99 11.32
CA HIS A 276 -8.49 1.85 12.73
C HIS A 276 -8.78 0.43 13.26
N GLN A 277 -9.10 -0.52 12.36
CA GLN A 277 -9.44 -1.89 12.70
C GLN A 277 -8.41 -2.87 12.13
N THR A 278 -7.94 -3.80 12.96
CA THR A 278 -6.93 -4.78 12.57
C THR A 278 -7.42 -5.70 11.45
N GLU A 279 -8.68 -6.14 11.52
CA GLU A 279 -9.30 -7.00 10.50
C GLU A 279 -9.35 -6.31 9.13
N HIS A 280 -9.73 -5.03 9.09
CA HIS A 280 -9.72 -4.25 7.85
C HIS A 280 -8.29 -4.01 7.33
N MET A 281 -7.30 -3.87 8.25
CA MET A 281 -5.90 -3.79 7.84
C MET A 281 -5.45 -5.11 7.20
N VAL A 282 -5.79 -6.26 7.79
CA VAL A 282 -5.54 -7.59 7.20
C VAL A 282 -6.12 -7.67 5.79
N GLU A 283 -7.40 -7.30 5.61
CA GLU A 283 -8.08 -7.35 4.31
C GLU A 283 -7.43 -6.43 3.26
N ASN A 284 -7.08 -5.20 3.65
CA ASN A 284 -6.43 -4.24 2.76
C ASN A 284 -5.07 -4.75 2.29
N MET A 285 -4.28 -5.33 3.21
CA MET A 285 -2.94 -5.80 2.90
C MET A 285 -2.92 -7.07 2.04
N VAL A 286 -4.01 -7.85 1.97
CA VAL A 286 -4.16 -8.95 1.00
C VAL A 286 -4.10 -8.43 -0.44
N ALA A 287 -4.58 -7.21 -0.71
CA ALA A 287 -4.49 -6.60 -2.04
C ALA A 287 -3.04 -6.38 -2.52
N LEU A 288 -2.06 -6.47 -1.62
CA LEU A 288 -0.64 -6.39 -1.93
C LEU A 288 -0.08 -7.69 -2.56
N TYR A 289 -0.87 -8.74 -2.63
CA TYR A 289 -0.42 -10.07 -3.05
C TYR A 289 -1.27 -10.66 -4.16
N GLY A 290 -0.69 -11.66 -4.85
CA GLY A 290 -1.35 -12.39 -5.92
C GLY A 290 -1.45 -11.61 -7.22
N ARG A 291 -2.34 -12.05 -8.10
CA ARG A 291 -2.52 -11.50 -9.44
C ARG A 291 -3.23 -10.14 -9.40
N LEU A 292 -2.91 -9.28 -10.35
CA LEU A 292 -3.61 -8.03 -10.60
C LEU A 292 -4.51 -8.14 -11.82
N PRO A 293 -5.65 -7.41 -11.85
CA PRO A 293 -6.47 -7.30 -13.05
C PRO A 293 -5.67 -6.63 -14.19
N ASP A 294 -5.74 -7.20 -15.37
CA ASP A 294 -5.27 -6.57 -16.61
C ASP A 294 -6.24 -5.48 -17.11
N ALA A 295 -5.94 -4.85 -18.23
CA ALA A 295 -6.76 -3.77 -18.78
C ALA A 295 -8.21 -4.23 -19.10
N ARG A 296 -8.39 -5.43 -19.64
CA ARG A 296 -9.70 -6.00 -19.94
C ARG A 296 -10.49 -6.30 -18.67
N MET A 297 -9.81 -6.83 -17.66
CA MET A 297 -10.44 -7.10 -16.35
C MET A 297 -10.82 -5.81 -15.64
N ARG A 298 -9.97 -4.78 -15.71
CA ARG A 298 -10.29 -3.44 -15.18
C ARG A 298 -11.57 -2.88 -15.80
N GLU A 299 -11.71 -2.98 -17.13
CA GLU A 299 -12.91 -2.54 -17.81
C GLU A 299 -14.15 -3.33 -17.35
N ARG A 300 -14.04 -4.66 -17.20
CA ARG A 300 -15.10 -5.49 -16.64
C ARG A 300 -15.47 -5.09 -15.19
N MET A 301 -14.49 -4.71 -14.39
CA MET A 301 -14.71 -4.22 -13.02
C MET A 301 -15.48 -2.90 -13.03
N ILE A 302 -15.15 -1.99 -13.95
CA ILE A 302 -15.85 -0.71 -14.11
C ILE A 302 -17.31 -0.96 -14.50
N GLN A 303 -17.55 -1.73 -15.55
CA GLN A 303 -18.89 -2.08 -16.01
C GLN A 303 -19.73 -2.72 -14.91
N HIS A 304 -19.13 -3.62 -14.10
CA HIS A 304 -19.84 -4.21 -12.98
C HIS A 304 -20.24 -3.17 -11.93
N MET A 305 -19.36 -2.26 -11.55
CA MET A 305 -19.67 -1.20 -10.59
C MET A 305 -20.74 -0.21 -11.09
N GLU A 306 -20.84 0.00 -12.41
CA GLU A 306 -21.86 0.85 -13.03
C GLU A 306 -23.27 0.22 -12.99
N THR A 307 -23.37 -1.09 -12.73
CA THR A 307 -24.64 -1.80 -12.58
C THR A 307 -25.17 -1.87 -11.15
N LEU A 308 -24.39 -1.43 -10.17
CA LEU A 308 -24.73 -1.45 -8.74
C LEU A 308 -25.25 -0.10 -8.26
#